data_ff87df51e8577247a7f7883a1da746eb
#
_entry.id   ff87df51e8577247a7f7883a1da746eb
#
_cell.length_a   1.000
_cell.length_b   1.000
_cell.length_c   1.000
_cell.angle_alpha   90.00
_cell.angle_beta   90.00
_cell.angle_gamma   90.00
#
_symmetry.space_group_name_H-M   'P 1'
#
loop_
_entity.id
_entity.type
_entity.pdbx_description
1 polymer ?
#
loop_
_entity_poly.entity_id
_entity_poly.type
_entity_poly.pdbx_seq_one_letter_code
_entity_poly.pdbx_strand_id
1 'polypeptide(L)'
;EKNLKNEKINKLLFNYVSGGTFPPSFLVKNTYDYQNKKLIVQAISLNPLYKKEQDFDETSIKRYIDDNRDNLKEDFISIRFTSINPLSLVDSKEFNELFFEKIDEIENLIINGSNYEKIIKNYNLNVTPIKSINKNGDNENGILQENISQDLVNKIFELKFKEVNDINLLEYENEFALVIIDEIKNSIPNIVSKKFKEKIIKGLINRDIFEYNTKLMAKIKTNSLTESDFVQLAKESRTDIEDISINGIRDNNFFSTKSNNQIFKLREKNFTIVDEIEKNKTFLIWVREIQKPSLNKASDEYDKYYYETIIGLKNNIYSSFEQYINQKYKVEINYQTLDRLKNYFRW
;
A
#
# COMPACT_ATOMS: atom_id res chain seq x y z
N GLU A 1 28.61 -15.18 -27.86
CA GLU A 1 28.86 -16.64 -27.99
C GLU A 1 28.60 -17.35 -26.67
N LYS A 2 29.17 -16.89 -25.53
CA LYS A 2 28.97 -17.48 -24.19
C LYS A 2 27.50 -17.46 -23.74
N ASN A 3 26.77 -16.38 -24.00
CA ASN A 3 25.35 -16.25 -23.67
C ASN A 3 24.46 -17.19 -24.51
N LEU A 4 24.71 -17.33 -25.79
CA LEU A 4 24.03 -18.30 -26.68
C LEU A 4 24.27 -19.75 -26.25
N LYS A 5 25.49 -20.06 -25.80
CA LYS A 5 25.81 -21.39 -25.27
C LYS A 5 25.05 -21.68 -23.99
N ASN A 6 25.00 -20.74 -23.06
CA ASN A 6 24.27 -20.89 -21.78
C ASN A 6 22.75 -21.02 -22.03
N GLU A 7 22.20 -20.23 -22.93
CA GLU A 7 20.78 -20.33 -23.31
C GLU A 7 20.45 -21.70 -23.90
N LYS A 8 21.31 -22.22 -24.77
CA LYS A 8 21.14 -23.55 -25.35
C LYS A 8 21.27 -24.67 -24.33
N ILE A 9 22.22 -24.55 -23.37
CA ILE A 9 22.38 -25.50 -22.27
C ILE A 9 21.13 -25.49 -21.38
N ASN A 10 20.62 -24.30 -21.00
CA ASN A 10 19.41 -24.18 -20.21
C ASN A 10 18.20 -24.81 -20.91
N LYS A 11 18.03 -24.55 -22.20
CA LYS A 11 16.97 -25.15 -23.01
C LYS A 11 17.07 -26.67 -23.08
N LEU A 12 18.27 -27.21 -23.22
CA LEU A 12 18.51 -28.67 -23.21
C LEU A 12 18.22 -29.28 -21.83
N LEU A 13 18.63 -28.61 -20.74
CA LEU A 13 18.34 -29.04 -19.38
C LEU A 13 16.83 -29.07 -19.10
N PHE A 14 16.13 -28.01 -19.46
CA PHE A 14 14.68 -27.95 -19.31
C PHE A 14 13.99 -29.04 -20.13
N ASN A 15 14.42 -29.26 -21.37
CA ASN A 15 13.86 -30.33 -22.18
C ASN A 15 14.17 -31.72 -21.59
N TYR A 16 15.32 -31.91 -20.97
CA TYR A 16 15.67 -33.17 -20.29
C TYR A 16 14.82 -33.41 -19.04
N VAL A 17 14.63 -32.38 -18.21
CA VAL A 17 13.87 -32.46 -16.95
C VAL A 17 12.38 -32.68 -17.22
N SER A 18 11.82 -32.07 -18.25
CA SER A 18 10.38 -32.15 -18.59
C SER A 18 10.07 -32.92 -19.85
N GLY A 19 11.07 -33.56 -20.47
CA GLY A 19 10.90 -34.33 -21.71
C GLY A 19 9.99 -35.53 -21.49
N GLY A 20 9.16 -35.82 -22.52
CA GLY A 20 8.25 -36.96 -22.48
C GLY A 20 7.01 -36.77 -21.59
N THR A 21 6.73 -35.57 -21.12
CA THR A 21 5.55 -35.26 -20.30
C THR A 21 4.31 -35.19 -21.21
N PHE A 22 3.35 -36.08 -21.00
CA PHE A 22 2.03 -36.06 -21.67
C PHE A 22 0.94 -35.96 -20.61
N PRO A 23 0.01 -35.00 -20.73
CA PRO A 23 -1.10 -34.87 -19.79
C PRO A 23 -2.11 -35.97 -19.99
N PRO A 24 -2.51 -36.69 -18.94
CA PRO A 24 -3.64 -37.62 -19.05
C PRO A 24 -4.92 -36.84 -19.38
N SER A 25 -5.85 -37.49 -20.13
CA SER A 25 -7.07 -36.81 -20.59
C SER A 25 -7.95 -36.25 -19.46
N PHE A 26 -7.91 -36.87 -18.28
CA PHE A 26 -8.66 -36.35 -17.13
C PHE A 26 -8.09 -34.99 -16.64
N LEU A 27 -6.77 -34.79 -16.76
CA LEU A 27 -6.13 -33.53 -16.33
C LEU A 27 -6.46 -32.41 -17.32
N VAL A 28 -6.47 -32.71 -18.63
CA VAL A 28 -6.95 -31.78 -19.67
C VAL A 28 -8.39 -31.36 -19.39
N LYS A 29 -9.25 -32.34 -19.09
CA LYS A 29 -10.65 -32.09 -18.75
C LYS A 29 -10.76 -31.24 -17.48
N ASN A 30 -9.98 -31.50 -16.45
CA ASN A 30 -9.99 -30.72 -15.22
C ASN A 30 -9.55 -29.26 -15.46
N THR A 31 -8.54 -29.04 -16.30
CA THR A 31 -8.10 -27.69 -16.69
C THR A 31 -9.22 -26.94 -17.41
N TYR A 32 -9.85 -27.60 -18.36
CA TYR A 32 -11.00 -27.07 -19.08
C TYR A 32 -12.19 -26.75 -18.17
N ASP A 33 -12.62 -27.73 -17.37
CA ASP A 33 -13.74 -27.57 -16.43
C ASP A 33 -13.48 -26.42 -15.46
N TYR A 34 -12.26 -26.30 -14.95
CA TYR A 34 -11.90 -25.22 -14.01
C TYR A 34 -12.03 -23.83 -14.64
N GLN A 35 -11.59 -23.67 -15.88
CA GLN A 35 -11.60 -22.38 -16.55
C GLN A 35 -12.97 -21.98 -17.11
N ASN A 36 -13.77 -22.97 -17.54
CA ASN A 36 -15.02 -22.75 -18.32
C ASN A 36 -16.29 -23.13 -17.54
N LYS A 37 -16.18 -23.66 -16.32
CA LYS A 37 -17.38 -23.92 -15.52
C LYS A 37 -18.17 -22.62 -15.32
N LYS A 38 -19.49 -22.76 -15.38
CA LYS A 38 -20.41 -21.68 -15.03
C LYS A 38 -20.77 -21.78 -13.55
N LEU A 39 -20.67 -20.68 -12.83
CA LEU A 39 -21.10 -20.61 -11.45
C LEU A 39 -22.38 -19.81 -11.35
N ILE A 40 -23.39 -20.37 -10.68
CA ILE A 40 -24.57 -19.64 -10.26
C ILE A 40 -24.38 -19.32 -8.78
N VAL A 41 -24.22 -18.05 -8.49
CA VAL A 41 -23.95 -17.57 -7.13
C VAL A 41 -25.01 -16.58 -6.68
N GLN A 42 -25.20 -16.50 -5.38
CA GLN A 42 -25.94 -15.40 -4.75
C GLN A 42 -24.97 -14.51 -3.98
N ALA A 43 -25.21 -13.22 -4.06
CA ALA A 43 -24.37 -12.20 -3.40
C ALA A 43 -25.23 -11.27 -2.56
N ILE A 44 -24.72 -10.92 -1.38
CA ILE A 44 -25.24 -9.83 -0.55
C ILE A 44 -24.12 -8.87 -0.17
N SER A 45 -24.42 -7.58 -0.14
CA SER A 45 -23.47 -6.58 0.34
C SER A 45 -23.38 -6.60 1.86
N LEU A 46 -22.17 -6.66 2.41
CA LEU A 46 -21.92 -6.59 3.85
C LEU A 46 -21.76 -5.15 4.36
N ASN A 47 -21.59 -4.18 3.48
CA ASN A 47 -21.33 -2.79 3.85
C ASN A 47 -22.38 -2.20 4.84
N PRO A 48 -23.68 -2.46 4.69
CA PRO A 48 -24.67 -1.94 5.64
C PRO A 48 -24.60 -2.53 7.05
N LEU A 49 -23.90 -3.66 7.20
CA LEU A 49 -23.72 -4.33 8.51
C LEU A 49 -22.53 -3.78 9.29
N TYR A 50 -21.66 -3.02 8.64
CA TYR A 50 -20.52 -2.39 9.30
C TYR A 50 -20.93 -1.11 10.02
N LYS A 51 -20.28 -0.86 11.15
CA LYS A 51 -20.47 0.39 11.89
C LYS A 51 -20.06 1.59 11.07
N LYS A 52 -20.80 2.68 11.24
CA LYS A 52 -20.53 3.99 10.68
C LYS A 52 -19.99 4.92 11.76
N GLU A 53 -19.50 6.08 11.37
CA GLU A 53 -18.94 7.09 12.27
C GLU A 53 -19.83 7.36 13.49
N GLN A 54 -21.14 7.51 13.29
CA GLN A 54 -22.12 7.81 14.32
C GLN A 54 -22.33 6.68 15.36
N ASP A 55 -21.85 5.48 15.08
CA ASP A 55 -21.99 4.30 15.94
C ASP A 55 -20.84 4.18 16.95
N PHE A 56 -19.86 5.10 16.90
CA PHE A 56 -18.75 5.15 17.83
C PHE A 56 -18.89 6.30 18.82
N ASP A 57 -19.03 5.96 20.09
CA ASP A 57 -19.08 6.90 21.18
C ASP A 57 -17.68 7.42 21.59
N GLU A 58 -17.66 8.45 22.44
CA GLU A 58 -16.40 9.03 22.94
C GLU A 58 -15.55 8.01 23.71
N THR A 59 -16.19 7.03 24.37
CA THR A 59 -15.50 5.98 25.12
C THR A 59 -14.71 5.07 24.17
N SER A 60 -15.34 4.69 23.05
CA SER A 60 -14.70 3.89 21.99
C SER A 60 -13.50 4.63 21.37
N ILE A 61 -13.67 5.94 21.14
CA ILE A 61 -12.59 6.80 20.60
C ILE A 61 -11.42 6.87 21.57
N LYS A 62 -11.66 7.14 22.85
CA LYS A 62 -10.61 7.20 23.87
C LYS A 62 -9.87 5.88 24.00
N ARG A 63 -10.62 4.77 24.06
CA ARG A 63 -10.03 3.43 24.14
C ARG A 63 -9.14 3.13 22.91
N TYR A 64 -9.61 3.49 21.70
CA TYR A 64 -8.81 3.30 20.50
C TYR A 64 -7.50 4.09 20.55
N ILE A 65 -7.54 5.33 21.05
CA ILE A 65 -6.34 6.18 21.21
C ILE A 65 -5.38 5.52 22.22
N ASP A 66 -5.89 5.03 23.34
CA ASP A 66 -5.07 4.39 24.38
C ASP A 66 -4.43 3.09 23.86
N ASP A 67 -5.21 2.25 23.16
CA ASP A 67 -4.75 0.99 22.59
C ASP A 67 -3.69 1.19 21.47
N ASN A 68 -3.71 2.34 20.77
CA ASN A 68 -2.84 2.62 19.64
C ASN A 68 -1.89 3.80 19.87
N ARG A 69 -1.64 4.17 21.11
CA ARG A 69 -0.97 5.38 21.52
C ARG A 69 0.34 5.63 20.78
N ASP A 70 1.19 4.62 20.65
CA ASP A 70 2.50 4.77 20.02
C ASP A 70 2.41 4.95 18.50
N ASN A 71 1.41 4.36 17.85
CA ASN A 71 1.18 4.49 16.40
C ASN A 71 0.47 5.80 16.01
N LEU A 72 -0.08 6.50 16.99
CA LEU A 72 -0.82 7.74 16.79
C LEU A 72 0.02 8.98 17.09
N LYS A 73 1.22 8.81 17.66
CA LYS A 73 2.15 9.90 17.88
C LYS A 73 2.63 10.45 16.54
N GLU A 74 2.79 11.76 16.51
CA GLU A 74 3.36 12.51 15.39
C GLU A 74 4.48 13.40 15.94
N ASP A 75 5.48 13.65 15.10
CA ASP A 75 6.53 14.61 15.44
C ASP A 75 6.01 16.01 15.18
N PHE A 76 6.13 16.84 16.20
CA PHE A 76 5.86 18.28 16.15
C PHE A 76 7.17 19.03 16.40
N ILE A 77 7.45 20.00 15.56
CA ILE A 77 8.67 20.80 15.64
C ILE A 77 8.28 22.27 15.81
N SER A 78 8.87 22.94 16.81
CA SER A 78 8.80 24.39 16.93
C SER A 78 10.08 24.98 16.36
N ILE A 79 9.94 25.99 15.51
CA ILE A 79 11.07 26.62 14.82
C ILE A 79 10.95 28.12 14.85
N ARG A 80 12.10 28.82 14.69
CA ARG A 80 12.15 30.16 14.17
C ARG A 80 12.85 30.14 12.83
N PHE A 81 12.29 30.82 11.87
CA PHE A 81 12.91 30.90 10.55
C PHE A 81 12.88 32.32 10.00
N THR A 82 13.75 32.55 9.04
CA THR A 82 13.89 33.79 8.31
C THR A 82 13.99 33.44 6.83
N SER A 83 13.08 33.97 6.00
CA SER A 83 13.21 33.90 4.54
C SER A 83 14.33 34.84 4.09
N ILE A 84 15.24 34.36 3.29
CA ILE A 84 16.38 35.08 2.73
C ILE A 84 16.24 35.11 1.22
N ASN A 85 15.99 36.29 0.69
CA ASN A 85 15.91 36.54 -0.74
C ASN A 85 16.82 37.73 -1.12
N PRO A 86 17.05 37.99 -2.40
CA PRO A 86 17.95 39.09 -2.81
C PRO A 86 17.52 40.44 -2.30
N LEU A 87 16.22 40.70 -2.15
CA LEU A 87 15.73 41.97 -1.65
C LEU A 87 16.06 42.14 -0.15
N SER A 88 15.89 41.08 0.66
CA SER A 88 16.14 41.14 2.09
C SER A 88 17.60 41.14 2.46
N LEU A 89 18.50 40.60 1.60
CA LEU A 89 19.91 40.41 1.93
C LEU A 89 20.84 41.47 1.32
N VAL A 90 20.58 41.91 0.07
CA VAL A 90 21.45 42.80 -0.72
C VAL A 90 20.70 43.92 -1.42
N ASP A 91 19.43 44.18 -1.06
CA ASP A 91 18.55 45.20 -1.65
C ASP A 91 18.49 45.14 -3.20
N SER A 92 18.49 43.91 -3.74
CA SER A 92 18.40 43.61 -5.19
C SER A 92 17.13 42.85 -5.50
N LYS A 93 16.61 43.00 -6.73
CA LYS A 93 15.48 42.19 -7.20
C LYS A 93 15.89 40.86 -7.82
N GLU A 94 17.17 40.70 -8.15
CA GLU A 94 17.69 39.54 -8.87
C GLU A 94 18.79 38.86 -8.06
N PHE A 95 18.88 37.55 -8.23
CA PHE A 95 20.00 36.74 -7.71
C PHE A 95 21.26 37.12 -8.46
N ASN A 96 22.21 37.70 -7.75
CA ASN A 96 23.50 38.16 -8.26
C ASN A 96 24.67 37.59 -7.45
N GLU A 97 25.88 37.80 -7.92
CA GLU A 97 27.10 37.31 -7.26
C GLU A 97 27.20 37.75 -5.80
N LEU A 98 26.87 39.03 -5.53
CA LEU A 98 26.89 39.57 -4.16
C LEU A 98 25.90 38.85 -3.21
N PHE A 99 24.73 38.43 -3.75
CA PHE A 99 23.80 37.66 -2.95
C PHE A 99 24.36 36.27 -2.56
N PHE A 100 24.97 35.56 -3.50
CA PHE A 100 25.56 34.26 -3.22
C PHE A 100 26.80 34.38 -2.32
N GLU A 101 27.64 35.42 -2.46
CA GLU A 101 28.72 35.69 -1.52
C GLU A 101 28.19 35.86 -0.09
N LYS A 102 27.04 36.54 0.08
CA LYS A 102 26.42 36.70 1.42
C LYS A 102 25.82 35.41 1.96
N ILE A 103 25.29 34.56 1.11
CA ILE A 103 24.85 33.21 1.48
C ILE A 103 26.02 32.37 1.97
N ASP A 104 27.15 32.37 1.24
CA ASP A 104 28.37 31.66 1.63
C ASP A 104 28.94 32.22 2.99
N GLU A 105 28.88 33.55 3.20
CA GLU A 105 29.24 34.15 4.49
C GLU A 105 28.35 33.60 5.64
N ILE A 106 27.04 33.50 5.43
CA ILE A 106 26.09 32.94 6.41
C ILE A 106 26.40 31.46 6.67
N GLU A 107 26.65 30.67 5.66
CA GLU A 107 27.06 29.26 5.81
C GLU A 107 28.33 29.11 6.61
N ASN A 108 29.35 29.96 6.33
CA ASN A 108 30.59 29.97 7.08
C ASN A 108 30.39 30.36 8.54
N LEU A 109 29.47 31.30 8.84
CA LEU A 109 29.12 31.66 10.21
C LEU A 109 28.48 30.49 10.97
N ILE A 110 27.62 29.72 10.31
CA ILE A 110 26.99 28.51 10.86
C ILE A 110 28.05 27.45 11.15
N ILE A 111 28.92 27.15 10.18
CA ILE A 111 30.01 26.16 10.31
C ILE A 111 30.97 26.54 11.46
N ASN A 112 31.25 27.84 11.64
CA ASN A 112 32.09 28.36 12.72
C ASN A 112 31.38 28.48 14.07
N GLY A 113 30.14 27.95 14.21
CA GLY A 113 29.40 27.89 15.47
C GLY A 113 28.83 29.23 15.93
N SER A 114 28.59 30.18 15.02
CA SER A 114 27.88 31.41 15.36
C SER A 114 26.43 31.10 15.77
N ASN A 115 25.91 31.76 16.81
CA ASN A 115 24.53 31.56 17.19
C ASN A 115 23.55 32.28 16.25
N TYR A 116 22.33 31.79 16.21
CA TYR A 116 21.23 32.28 15.35
C TYR A 116 21.02 33.79 15.52
N GLU A 117 20.92 34.28 16.73
CA GLU A 117 20.65 35.69 17.06
C GLU A 117 21.73 36.65 16.51
N LYS A 118 22.98 36.20 16.52
CA LYS A 118 24.10 36.97 15.98
C LYS A 118 23.99 37.09 14.46
N ILE A 119 23.61 36.00 13.76
CA ILE A 119 23.44 36.02 12.31
C ILE A 119 22.27 36.93 11.94
N ILE A 120 21.13 36.78 12.60
CA ILE A 120 19.94 37.63 12.37
C ILE A 120 20.29 39.12 12.54
N LYS A 121 21.00 39.48 13.60
CA LYS A 121 21.37 40.86 13.87
C LYS A 121 22.39 41.43 12.87
N ASN A 122 23.36 40.62 12.45
CA ASN A 122 24.38 41.05 11.48
C ASN A 122 23.79 41.43 10.12
N TYR A 123 22.76 40.71 9.69
CA TYR A 123 22.13 40.92 8.39
C TYR A 123 20.76 41.60 8.46
N ASN A 124 20.36 42.09 9.68
CA ASN A 124 19.08 42.78 9.94
C ASN A 124 17.85 42.00 9.40
N LEU A 125 17.82 40.69 9.65
CA LEU A 125 16.79 39.78 9.12
C LEU A 125 15.56 39.72 10.04
N ASN A 126 14.38 39.50 9.44
CA ASN A 126 13.13 39.35 10.16
C ASN A 126 12.86 37.91 10.53
N VAL A 127 12.53 37.61 11.77
CA VAL A 127 12.31 36.27 12.30
C VAL A 127 10.82 35.97 12.40
N THR A 128 10.40 34.84 11.86
CA THR A 128 9.04 34.31 11.98
C THR A 128 9.06 33.09 12.90
N PRO A 129 8.44 33.15 14.08
CA PRO A 129 8.31 32.00 14.97
C PRO A 129 7.12 31.11 14.53
N ILE A 130 7.35 29.82 14.46
CA ILE A 130 6.30 28.80 14.21
C ILE A 130 6.31 27.83 15.38
N LYS A 131 5.16 27.71 16.03
CA LYS A 131 5.00 26.81 17.17
C LYS A 131 4.35 25.51 16.75
N SER A 132 5.01 24.40 17.04
CA SER A 132 4.42 23.06 17.02
C SER A 132 3.75 22.69 15.66
N ILE A 133 4.57 22.48 14.62
CA ILE A 133 4.09 22.00 13.31
C ILE A 133 4.46 20.54 13.11
N ASN A 134 3.56 19.77 12.50
CA ASN A 134 3.82 18.43 12.01
C ASN A 134 4.25 18.46 10.53
N LYS A 135 4.52 17.28 9.96
CA LYS A 135 4.93 17.12 8.54
C LYS A 135 3.94 17.71 7.53
N ASN A 136 2.68 17.88 7.89
CA ASN A 136 1.65 18.46 7.02
C ASN A 136 1.51 19.98 7.21
N GLY A 137 2.34 20.62 8.03
CA GLY A 137 2.24 22.03 8.37
C GLY A 137 1.12 22.35 9.37
N ASP A 138 0.47 21.34 9.95
CA ASP A 138 -0.60 21.52 10.93
C ASP A 138 -0.01 21.61 12.35
N ASN A 139 -0.61 22.43 13.20
CA ASN A 139 -0.30 22.42 14.63
C ASN A 139 -0.98 21.25 15.36
N GLU A 140 -0.76 21.07 16.68
CA GLU A 140 -1.36 20.00 17.49
C GLU A 140 -2.89 19.97 17.44
N ASN A 141 -3.54 21.08 17.12
CA ASN A 141 -5.00 21.17 16.96
C ASN A 141 -5.47 20.91 15.51
N GLY A 142 -4.56 20.56 14.60
CA GLY A 142 -4.87 20.30 13.19
C GLY A 142 -5.15 21.57 12.37
N ILE A 143 -4.68 22.73 12.84
CA ILE A 143 -4.81 24.00 12.14
C ILE A 143 -3.53 24.21 11.33
N LEU A 144 -3.70 24.40 10.02
CA LEU A 144 -2.60 24.69 9.10
C LEU A 144 -1.95 26.03 9.47
N GLN A 145 -0.62 26.06 9.50
CA GLN A 145 0.16 27.28 9.72
C GLN A 145 0.41 27.97 8.38
N GLU A 146 -0.32 29.06 8.13
CA GLU A 146 -0.27 29.79 6.85
C GLU A 146 1.03 30.59 6.65
N ASN A 147 1.79 30.82 7.74
CA ASN A 147 3.03 31.62 7.72
C ASN A 147 4.27 30.84 7.28
N ILE A 148 4.12 29.60 6.87
CA ILE A 148 5.22 28.74 6.39
C ILE A 148 4.75 27.95 5.18
N SER A 149 5.58 27.87 4.14
CA SER A 149 5.22 27.09 2.96
C SER A 149 5.40 25.57 3.22
N GLN A 150 4.60 24.76 2.52
CA GLN A 150 4.70 23.31 2.63
C GLN A 150 6.06 22.79 2.13
N ASP A 151 6.69 23.47 1.17
CA ASP A 151 8.02 23.08 0.68
C ASP A 151 9.07 23.25 1.79
N LEU A 152 9.05 24.38 2.50
CA LEU A 152 9.95 24.59 3.64
C LEU A 152 9.69 23.58 4.78
N VAL A 153 8.41 23.27 5.08
CA VAL A 153 8.05 22.22 6.06
C VAL A 153 8.65 20.88 5.63
N ASN A 154 8.50 20.49 4.36
CA ASN A 154 9.06 19.23 3.85
C ASN A 154 10.59 19.21 4.01
N LYS A 155 11.30 20.28 3.64
CA LYS A 155 12.75 20.40 3.80
C LYS A 155 13.21 20.24 5.26
N ILE A 156 12.49 20.85 6.21
CA ILE A 156 12.78 20.72 7.64
C ILE A 156 12.59 19.26 8.11
N PHE A 157 11.51 18.60 7.65
CA PHE A 157 11.24 17.21 8.02
C PHE A 157 12.14 16.19 7.30
N GLU A 158 12.78 16.56 6.20
CA GLU A 158 13.78 15.76 5.48
C GLU A 158 15.19 15.85 6.08
N LEU A 159 15.47 16.81 6.98
CA LEU A 159 16.77 16.90 7.64
C LEU A 159 17.14 15.57 8.28
N LYS A 160 18.34 15.08 7.95
CA LYS A 160 18.85 13.77 8.39
C LYS A 160 19.04 13.71 9.91
N PHE A 161 19.49 14.82 10.49
CA PHE A 161 19.63 15.02 11.93
C PHE A 161 18.85 16.28 12.30
N LYS A 162 18.00 16.16 13.30
CA LYS A 162 17.21 17.26 13.85
C LYS A 162 17.51 17.34 15.34
N GLU A 163 18.28 18.34 15.72
CA GLU A 163 18.57 18.58 17.12
C GLU A 163 18.08 19.97 17.52
N VAL A 164 17.73 20.12 18.78
CA VAL A 164 17.34 21.43 19.33
C VAL A 164 18.53 22.36 19.27
N ASN A 165 18.31 23.59 18.82
CA ASN A 165 19.29 24.64 18.56
C ASN A 165 20.16 24.44 17.30
N ASP A 166 19.91 23.43 16.49
CA ASP A 166 20.55 23.29 15.18
C ASP A 166 20.10 24.41 14.25
N ILE A 167 21.07 25.06 13.63
CA ILE A 167 20.86 26.11 12.63
C ILE A 167 21.09 25.50 11.26
N ASN A 168 20.11 25.64 10.40
CA ASN A 168 20.15 25.11 9.04
C ASN A 168 19.83 26.21 8.02
N LEU A 169 20.63 26.29 6.96
CA LEU A 169 20.31 27.10 5.78
C LEU A 169 19.71 26.16 4.74
N LEU A 170 18.45 26.37 4.37
CA LEU A 170 17.68 25.52 3.50
C LEU A 170 17.26 26.29 2.25
N GLU A 171 17.42 25.67 1.07
CA GLU A 171 16.86 26.16 -0.17
C GLU A 171 15.43 25.64 -0.36
N TYR A 172 14.49 26.55 -0.65
CA TYR A 172 13.08 26.22 -0.90
C TYR A 172 12.48 27.25 -1.87
N GLU A 173 11.58 26.84 -2.74
CA GLU A 173 10.83 27.71 -3.67
C GLU A 173 11.68 28.77 -4.39
N ASN A 174 12.95 28.47 -4.70
CA ASN A 174 13.97 29.37 -5.24
C ASN A 174 14.40 30.51 -4.28
N GLU A 175 14.18 30.37 -2.99
CA GLU A 175 14.68 31.25 -1.92
C GLU A 175 15.49 30.42 -0.92
N PHE A 176 16.08 31.10 0.07
CA PHE A 176 16.75 30.46 1.19
C PHE A 176 15.98 30.75 2.48
N ALA A 177 16.05 29.81 3.41
CA ALA A 177 15.55 30.01 4.78
C ALA A 177 16.64 29.66 5.79
N LEU A 178 16.91 30.57 6.68
CA LEU A 178 17.69 30.28 7.88
C LEU A 178 16.75 29.80 8.97
N VAL A 179 16.88 28.54 9.37
CA VAL A 179 15.99 27.86 10.30
C VAL A 179 16.74 27.45 11.55
N ILE A 180 16.17 27.70 12.73
CA ILE A 180 16.61 27.10 14.00
C ILE A 180 15.48 26.30 14.60
N ILE A 181 15.80 25.11 15.10
CA ILE A 181 14.86 24.22 15.78
C ILE A 181 14.86 24.54 17.24
N ASP A 182 13.74 25.03 17.77
CA ASP A 182 13.59 25.39 19.18
C ASP A 182 13.14 24.22 20.06
N GLU A 183 12.26 23.34 19.50
CA GLU A 183 11.72 22.18 20.20
C GLU A 183 11.33 21.06 19.24
N ILE A 184 11.54 19.82 19.66
CA ILE A 184 11.06 18.62 18.99
C ILE A 184 10.23 17.83 20.00
N LYS A 185 8.96 17.59 19.68
CA LYS A 185 8.02 16.87 20.54
C LYS A 185 7.36 15.72 19.77
N ASN A 186 7.44 14.51 20.31
CA ASN A 186 6.72 13.37 19.78
C ASN A 186 5.46 13.14 20.63
N SER A 187 4.31 13.54 20.13
CA SER A 187 3.05 13.54 20.89
C SER A 187 1.85 13.17 20.02
N ILE A 188 0.78 12.77 20.70
CA ILE A 188 -0.52 12.52 20.03
C ILE A 188 -1.15 13.88 19.73
N PRO A 189 -1.64 14.12 18.49
CA PRO A 189 -2.41 15.31 18.15
C PRO A 189 -3.63 15.49 19.06
N ASN A 190 -4.06 16.71 19.25
CA ASN A 190 -5.23 16.98 20.07
C ASN A 190 -6.50 16.40 19.40
N ILE A 191 -7.37 15.77 20.20
CA ILE A 191 -8.65 15.21 19.74
C ILE A 191 -9.60 16.28 19.17
N VAL A 192 -9.38 17.55 19.48
CA VAL A 192 -10.09 18.68 18.88
C VAL A 192 -9.78 18.81 17.39
N SER A 193 -8.63 18.33 16.94
CA SER A 193 -8.29 18.28 15.52
C SER A 193 -9.26 17.43 14.74
N LYS A 194 -9.99 18.06 13.80
CA LYS A 194 -10.93 17.37 12.92
C LYS A 194 -10.21 16.27 12.11
N LYS A 195 -9.04 16.56 11.56
CA LYS A 195 -8.22 15.61 10.80
C LYS A 195 -7.82 14.40 11.65
N PHE A 196 -7.42 14.64 12.91
CA PHE A 196 -7.05 13.57 13.82
C PHE A 196 -8.26 12.71 14.21
N LYS A 197 -9.41 13.35 14.51
CA LYS A 197 -10.65 12.64 14.80
C LYS A 197 -11.10 11.78 13.63
N GLU A 198 -11.07 12.29 12.41
CA GLU A 198 -11.38 11.51 11.20
C GLU A 198 -10.44 10.31 11.03
N LYS A 199 -9.14 10.46 11.31
CA LYS A 199 -8.15 9.36 11.31
C LYS A 199 -8.51 8.27 12.31
N ILE A 200 -8.91 8.65 13.54
CA ILE A 200 -9.35 7.71 14.59
C ILE A 200 -10.63 6.98 14.18
N ILE A 201 -11.64 7.71 13.71
CA ILE A 201 -12.91 7.13 13.26
C ILE A 201 -12.68 6.13 12.11
N LYS A 202 -11.86 6.50 11.13
CA LYS A 202 -11.49 5.58 10.04
C LYS A 202 -10.79 4.31 10.56
N GLY A 203 -9.92 4.46 11.55
CA GLY A 203 -9.26 3.33 12.20
C GLY A 203 -10.26 2.42 12.94
N LEU A 204 -11.22 2.99 13.64
CA LEU A 204 -12.31 2.28 14.32
C LEU A 204 -13.19 1.52 13.33
N ILE A 205 -13.60 2.15 12.24
CA ILE A 205 -14.39 1.52 11.18
C ILE A 205 -13.62 0.33 10.58
N ASN A 206 -12.35 0.52 10.24
CA ASN A 206 -11.52 -0.56 9.67
C ASN A 206 -11.37 -1.73 10.65
N ARG A 207 -11.22 -1.46 11.96
CA ARG A 207 -11.16 -2.49 13.00
C ARG A 207 -12.47 -3.25 13.08
N ASP A 208 -13.61 -2.58 13.09
CA ASP A 208 -14.93 -3.20 13.12
C ASP A 208 -15.16 -4.10 11.90
N ILE A 209 -14.86 -3.62 10.69
CA ILE A 209 -14.94 -4.39 9.45
C ILE A 209 -14.06 -5.64 9.53
N PHE A 210 -12.83 -5.50 10.01
CA PHE A 210 -11.91 -6.62 10.15
C PHE A 210 -12.42 -7.65 11.15
N GLU A 211 -12.90 -7.23 12.33
CA GLU A 211 -13.45 -8.11 13.35
C GLU A 211 -14.72 -8.82 12.87
N TYR A 212 -15.63 -8.09 12.20
CA TYR A 212 -16.85 -8.65 11.65
C TYR A 212 -16.54 -9.72 10.59
N ASN A 213 -15.71 -9.37 9.62
CA ASN A 213 -15.33 -10.29 8.55
C ASN A 213 -14.55 -11.50 9.08
N THR A 214 -13.69 -11.32 10.08
CA THR A 214 -12.97 -12.42 10.74
C THR A 214 -13.93 -13.41 11.41
N LYS A 215 -14.95 -12.93 12.14
CA LYS A 215 -15.97 -13.77 12.76
C LYS A 215 -16.79 -14.53 11.70
N LEU A 216 -17.16 -13.85 10.62
CA LEU A 216 -17.92 -14.46 9.54
C LEU A 216 -17.07 -15.51 8.79
N MET A 217 -15.78 -15.20 8.51
CA MET A 217 -14.85 -16.15 7.92
C MET A 217 -14.58 -17.37 8.79
N ALA A 218 -14.58 -17.21 10.12
CA ALA A 218 -14.48 -18.35 11.04
C ALA A 218 -15.68 -19.30 10.90
N LYS A 219 -16.91 -18.76 10.80
CA LYS A 219 -18.12 -19.57 10.53
C LYS A 219 -18.05 -20.28 9.18
N ILE A 220 -17.53 -19.60 8.14
CA ILE A 220 -17.35 -20.20 6.81
C ILE A 220 -16.34 -21.35 6.88
N LYS A 221 -15.18 -21.16 7.52
CA LYS A 221 -14.13 -22.19 7.63
C LYS A 221 -14.57 -23.43 8.41
N THR A 222 -15.44 -23.27 9.40
CA THR A 222 -16.00 -24.36 10.19
C THR A 222 -17.24 -24.98 9.55
N ASN A 223 -17.64 -24.53 8.35
CA ASN A 223 -18.88 -24.92 7.67
C ASN A 223 -20.13 -24.74 8.55
N SER A 224 -20.11 -23.80 9.47
CA SER A 224 -21.25 -23.51 10.35
C SER A 224 -22.17 -22.40 9.82
N LEU A 225 -21.78 -21.73 8.74
CA LEU A 225 -22.65 -20.77 8.05
C LEU A 225 -23.63 -21.53 7.14
N THR A 226 -24.91 -21.28 7.34
CA THR A 226 -26.00 -21.94 6.59
C THR A 226 -26.67 -20.99 5.60
N GLU A 227 -27.48 -21.55 4.66
CA GLU A 227 -28.34 -20.75 3.79
C GLU A 227 -29.31 -19.87 4.59
N SER A 228 -29.85 -20.38 5.70
CA SER A 228 -30.74 -19.61 6.58
C SER A 228 -30.02 -18.38 7.17
N ASP A 229 -28.76 -18.55 7.59
CA ASP A 229 -27.92 -17.43 8.08
C ASP A 229 -27.67 -16.40 6.98
N PHE A 230 -27.42 -16.85 5.74
CA PHE A 230 -27.22 -15.98 4.58
C PHE A 230 -28.47 -15.13 4.30
N VAL A 231 -29.65 -15.74 4.28
CA VAL A 231 -30.93 -15.04 4.10
C VAL A 231 -31.21 -14.08 5.25
N GLN A 232 -30.86 -14.46 6.48
CA GLN A 232 -31.00 -13.58 7.63
C GLN A 232 -30.07 -12.37 7.55
N LEU A 233 -28.81 -12.55 7.18
CA LEU A 233 -27.87 -11.47 6.94
C LEU A 233 -28.34 -10.50 5.85
N ALA A 234 -28.97 -11.01 4.78
CA ALA A 234 -29.59 -10.18 3.74
C ALA A 234 -30.72 -9.28 4.33
N LYS A 235 -31.56 -9.83 5.18
CA LYS A 235 -32.61 -9.07 5.86
C LYS A 235 -32.05 -8.02 6.82
N GLU A 236 -31.03 -8.38 7.62
CA GLU A 236 -30.37 -7.48 8.56
C GLU A 236 -29.66 -6.33 7.85
N SER A 237 -28.99 -6.62 6.73
CA SER A 237 -28.33 -5.61 5.89
C SER A 237 -29.32 -4.78 5.06
N ARG A 238 -30.58 -5.19 4.99
CA ARG A 238 -31.61 -4.59 4.10
C ARG A 238 -31.12 -4.50 2.64
N THR A 239 -30.40 -5.53 2.20
CA THR A 239 -29.91 -5.67 0.84
C THR A 239 -30.63 -6.77 0.11
N ASP A 240 -30.86 -6.58 -1.16
CA ASP A 240 -31.42 -7.65 -2.01
C ASP A 240 -30.36 -8.74 -2.20
N ILE A 241 -30.83 -9.98 -2.31
CA ILE A 241 -29.99 -11.08 -2.72
C ILE A 241 -29.86 -11.02 -4.26
N GLU A 242 -28.67 -10.76 -4.73
CA GLU A 242 -28.37 -10.70 -6.16
C GLU A 242 -28.05 -12.10 -6.70
N ASP A 243 -28.84 -12.60 -7.65
CA ASP A 243 -28.52 -13.83 -8.40
C ASP A 243 -27.57 -13.49 -9.56
N ILE A 244 -26.35 -14.03 -9.53
CA ILE A 244 -25.28 -13.72 -10.46
C ILE A 244 -24.81 -15.01 -11.16
N SER A 245 -24.69 -14.93 -12.50
CA SER A 245 -24.12 -16.00 -13.31
C SER A 245 -22.72 -15.61 -13.80
N ILE A 246 -21.71 -16.39 -13.44
CA ILE A 246 -20.30 -16.16 -13.84
C ILE A 246 -19.93 -17.24 -14.87
N ASN A 247 -19.69 -16.82 -16.12
CA ASN A 247 -19.45 -17.72 -17.25
C ASN A 247 -17.94 -17.90 -17.50
N GLY A 248 -17.30 -18.72 -16.69
CA GLY A 248 -15.86 -18.95 -16.75
C GLY A 248 -15.06 -17.99 -15.85
N ILE A 249 -13.85 -18.39 -15.53
CA ILE A 249 -12.97 -17.67 -14.57
C ILE A 249 -12.58 -16.27 -15.04
N ARG A 250 -12.66 -16.01 -16.35
CA ARG A 250 -12.31 -14.71 -16.97
C ARG A 250 -13.50 -13.77 -17.15
N ASP A 251 -14.68 -14.16 -16.68
CA ASP A 251 -15.88 -13.32 -16.74
C ASP A 251 -15.83 -12.24 -15.65
N ASN A 252 -15.38 -11.05 -16.01
CA ASN A 252 -15.19 -9.93 -15.09
C ASN A 252 -16.39 -8.95 -15.07
N ASN A 253 -17.58 -9.37 -15.51
CA ASN A 253 -18.74 -8.49 -15.58
C ASN A 253 -19.23 -8.02 -14.21
N PHE A 254 -19.15 -8.87 -13.19
CA PHE A 254 -19.62 -8.58 -11.83
C PHE A 254 -18.48 -8.41 -10.82
N PHE A 255 -17.49 -9.28 -10.89
CA PHE A 255 -16.39 -9.32 -9.92
C PHE A 255 -15.05 -9.16 -10.61
N SER A 256 -14.09 -8.62 -9.90
CA SER A 256 -12.70 -8.53 -10.35
C SER A 256 -12.09 -9.92 -10.57
N THR A 257 -11.04 -9.98 -11.37
CA THR A 257 -10.28 -11.24 -11.60
C THR A 257 -9.82 -11.88 -10.28
N LYS A 258 -9.45 -11.05 -9.28
CA LYS A 258 -9.04 -11.52 -7.95
C LYS A 258 -10.18 -12.23 -7.24
N SER A 259 -11.36 -11.61 -7.21
CA SER A 259 -12.57 -12.16 -6.57
C SER A 259 -13.05 -13.40 -7.31
N ASN A 260 -13.06 -13.40 -8.64
CA ASN A 260 -13.40 -14.57 -9.43
C ASN A 260 -12.48 -15.76 -9.14
N ASN A 261 -11.17 -15.55 -9.08
CA ASN A 261 -10.22 -16.59 -8.70
C ASN A 261 -10.50 -17.20 -7.32
N GLN A 262 -11.01 -16.40 -6.39
CA GLN A 262 -11.40 -16.87 -5.06
C GLN A 262 -12.71 -17.67 -5.11
N ILE A 263 -13.73 -17.16 -5.80
CA ILE A 263 -15.05 -17.81 -5.95
C ILE A 263 -14.90 -19.15 -6.69
N PHE A 264 -14.09 -19.20 -7.76
CA PHE A 264 -13.87 -20.42 -8.56
C PHE A 264 -13.17 -21.56 -7.82
N LYS A 265 -12.55 -21.32 -6.67
CA LYS A 265 -11.98 -22.36 -5.79
C LYS A 265 -13.02 -23.05 -4.91
N LEU A 266 -14.22 -22.47 -4.80
CA LEU A 266 -15.27 -23.01 -3.96
C LEU A 266 -15.97 -24.21 -4.59
N ARG A 267 -16.60 -24.99 -3.72
CA ARG A 267 -17.57 -26.04 -4.09
C ARG A 267 -18.98 -25.49 -3.98
N GLU A 268 -19.93 -26.23 -4.53
CA GLU A 268 -21.35 -25.92 -4.31
C GLU A 268 -21.69 -25.83 -2.83
N LYS A 269 -22.63 -24.97 -2.50
CA LYS A 269 -23.11 -24.69 -1.14
C LYS A 269 -22.09 -24.07 -0.20
N ASN A 270 -20.92 -23.65 -0.72
CA ASN A 270 -19.91 -22.98 0.07
C ASN A 270 -20.03 -21.46 -0.07
N PHE A 271 -19.51 -20.79 0.95
CA PHE A 271 -19.49 -19.33 1.04
C PHE A 271 -18.08 -18.77 0.96
N THR A 272 -17.97 -17.52 0.59
CA THR A 272 -16.75 -16.72 0.70
C THR A 272 -17.09 -15.26 0.82
N ILE A 273 -16.15 -14.48 1.38
CA ILE A 273 -16.21 -13.02 1.39
C ILE A 273 -15.24 -12.51 0.32
N VAL A 274 -15.69 -11.59 -0.53
CA VAL A 274 -14.86 -10.94 -1.55
C VAL A 274 -14.95 -9.42 -1.42
N ASP A 275 -13.80 -8.77 -1.60
CA ASP A 275 -13.68 -7.31 -1.58
C ASP A 275 -13.51 -6.78 -3.00
N GLU A 276 -14.46 -5.98 -3.44
CA GLU A 276 -14.42 -5.22 -4.69
C GLU A 276 -13.98 -3.79 -4.43
N ILE A 277 -12.65 -3.59 -4.43
CA ILE A 277 -12.02 -2.31 -4.05
C ILE A 277 -12.51 -1.17 -4.93
N GLU A 278 -12.58 -1.37 -6.25
CA GLU A 278 -13.04 -0.35 -7.20
C GLU A 278 -14.49 0.08 -6.96
N LYS A 279 -15.32 -0.82 -6.44
CA LYS A 279 -16.72 -0.56 -6.09
C LYS A 279 -16.89 -0.11 -4.64
N ASN A 280 -15.82 -0.14 -3.85
CA ASN A 280 -15.84 0.08 -2.38
C ASN A 280 -16.91 -0.79 -1.69
N LYS A 281 -17.02 -2.06 -2.09
CA LYS A 281 -18.02 -3.01 -1.59
C LYS A 281 -17.39 -4.33 -1.19
N THR A 282 -17.86 -4.86 -0.08
CA THR A 282 -17.57 -6.23 0.37
C THR A 282 -18.82 -7.07 0.22
N PHE A 283 -18.69 -8.23 -0.41
CA PHE A 283 -19.79 -9.15 -0.63
C PHE A 283 -19.57 -10.47 0.10
N LEU A 284 -20.65 -11.00 0.69
CA LEU A 284 -20.76 -12.41 1.03
C LEU A 284 -21.36 -13.14 -0.16
N ILE A 285 -20.63 -14.11 -0.68
CA ILE A 285 -21.01 -14.90 -1.85
C ILE A 285 -21.37 -16.32 -1.40
N TRP A 286 -22.46 -16.83 -1.92
CA TRP A 286 -22.88 -18.21 -1.80
C TRP A 286 -22.91 -18.89 -3.17
N VAL A 287 -22.14 -19.96 -3.37
CA VAL A 287 -22.16 -20.75 -4.60
C VAL A 287 -23.31 -21.73 -4.56
N ARG A 288 -24.37 -21.47 -5.34
CA ARG A 288 -25.54 -22.34 -5.40
C ARG A 288 -25.31 -23.58 -6.24
N GLU A 289 -24.79 -23.37 -7.45
CA GLU A 289 -24.67 -24.41 -8.45
C GLU A 289 -23.40 -24.23 -9.29
N ILE A 290 -22.80 -25.34 -9.69
CA ILE A 290 -21.64 -25.39 -10.58
C ILE A 290 -22.00 -26.21 -11.82
N GLN A 291 -22.15 -25.54 -12.94
CA GLN A 291 -22.39 -26.17 -14.22
C GLN A 291 -21.07 -26.40 -14.96
N LYS A 292 -20.73 -27.67 -15.25
CA LYS A 292 -19.52 -28.01 -15.99
C LYS A 292 -19.84 -28.16 -17.45
N PRO A 293 -19.12 -27.51 -18.36
CA PRO A 293 -19.32 -27.71 -19.80
C PRO A 293 -18.78 -29.06 -20.24
N SER A 294 -19.30 -29.54 -21.37
CA SER A 294 -18.80 -30.76 -21.99
C SER A 294 -17.61 -30.43 -22.90
N LEU A 295 -16.54 -31.22 -22.83
CA LEU A 295 -15.37 -31.09 -23.70
C LEU A 295 -15.32 -32.29 -24.65
N ASN A 296 -15.40 -32.05 -25.97
CA ASN A 296 -15.23 -33.06 -26.98
C ASN A 296 -13.74 -33.29 -27.24
N LYS A 297 -13.28 -34.56 -27.14
CA LYS A 297 -11.87 -34.92 -27.36
C LYS A 297 -11.39 -34.73 -28.80
N ALA A 298 -12.29 -34.67 -29.77
CA ALA A 298 -11.97 -34.46 -31.17
C ALA A 298 -12.10 -33.00 -31.61
N SER A 299 -12.14 -32.03 -30.69
CA SER A 299 -12.25 -30.61 -31.02
C SER A 299 -10.91 -29.87 -30.88
N ASP A 300 -10.76 -28.83 -31.67
CA ASP A 300 -9.61 -27.88 -31.54
C ASP A 300 -9.50 -27.29 -30.12
N GLU A 301 -10.64 -27.20 -29.45
CA GLU A 301 -10.69 -26.75 -28.07
C GLU A 301 -9.98 -27.74 -27.12
N TYR A 302 -10.15 -29.07 -27.35
CA TYR A 302 -9.40 -30.06 -26.58
C TYR A 302 -7.89 -29.92 -26.78
N ASP A 303 -7.43 -29.70 -28.02
CA ASP A 303 -6.03 -29.53 -28.34
C ASP A 303 -5.45 -28.29 -27.66
N LYS A 304 -6.20 -27.18 -27.64
CA LYS A 304 -5.82 -25.96 -26.90
C LYS A 304 -5.58 -26.26 -25.43
N TYR A 305 -6.53 -26.91 -24.75
CA TYR A 305 -6.40 -27.24 -23.33
C TYR A 305 -5.37 -28.32 -23.04
N TYR A 306 -5.12 -29.20 -24.01
CA TYR A 306 -4.04 -30.16 -23.95
C TYR A 306 -2.68 -29.47 -23.89
N TYR A 307 -2.41 -28.50 -24.78
CA TYR A 307 -1.18 -27.69 -24.76
C TYR A 307 -1.06 -26.84 -23.50
N GLU A 308 -2.12 -26.24 -23.06
CA GLU A 308 -2.13 -25.45 -21.83
C GLU A 308 -1.81 -26.31 -20.60
N THR A 309 -2.37 -27.51 -20.54
CA THR A 309 -2.10 -28.47 -19.47
C THR A 309 -0.66 -28.99 -19.51
N ILE A 310 -0.07 -29.24 -20.70
CA ILE A 310 1.36 -29.55 -20.82
C ILE A 310 2.24 -28.46 -20.26
N ILE A 311 1.97 -27.20 -20.61
CA ILE A 311 2.75 -26.06 -20.12
C ILE A 311 2.67 -25.99 -18.58
N GLY A 312 1.47 -26.14 -18.02
CA GLY A 312 1.27 -26.16 -16.57
C GLY A 312 2.05 -27.30 -15.87
N LEU A 313 2.01 -28.51 -16.42
CA LEU A 313 2.77 -29.66 -15.91
C LEU A 313 4.28 -29.41 -15.96
N LYS A 314 4.78 -28.92 -17.09
CA LYS A 314 6.21 -28.60 -17.24
C LYS A 314 6.66 -27.55 -16.24
N ASN A 315 5.88 -26.48 -16.04
CA ASN A 315 6.18 -25.45 -15.06
C ASN A 315 6.23 -26.02 -13.63
N ASN A 316 5.30 -26.92 -13.27
CA ASN A 316 5.31 -27.57 -11.97
C ASN A 316 6.55 -28.47 -11.77
N ILE A 317 6.95 -29.21 -12.82
CA ILE A 317 8.16 -30.03 -12.80
C ILE A 317 9.40 -29.14 -12.63
N TYR A 318 9.49 -28.03 -13.37
CA TYR A 318 10.60 -27.07 -13.23
C TYR A 318 10.68 -26.46 -11.83
N SER A 319 9.55 -26.01 -11.28
CA SER A 319 9.52 -25.45 -9.93
C SER A 319 9.94 -26.48 -8.88
N SER A 320 9.51 -27.73 -9.03
CA SER A 320 9.92 -28.82 -8.13
C SER A 320 11.40 -29.14 -8.28
N PHE A 321 11.93 -29.14 -9.49
CA PHE A 321 13.34 -29.33 -9.77
C PHE A 321 14.19 -28.19 -9.21
N GLU A 322 13.76 -26.95 -9.39
CA GLU A 322 14.41 -25.77 -8.84
C GLU A 322 14.46 -25.81 -7.31
N GLN A 323 13.35 -26.17 -6.66
CA GLN A 323 13.33 -26.34 -5.21
C GLN A 323 14.32 -27.44 -4.75
N TYR A 324 14.37 -28.57 -5.45
CA TYR A 324 15.32 -29.65 -5.16
C TYR A 324 16.77 -29.18 -5.32
N ILE A 325 17.10 -28.46 -6.40
CA ILE A 325 18.44 -27.90 -6.64
C ILE A 325 18.82 -26.89 -5.56
N ASN A 326 17.92 -25.97 -5.20
CA ASN A 326 18.16 -24.96 -4.16
C ASN A 326 18.35 -25.58 -2.77
N GLN A 327 17.72 -26.71 -2.48
CA GLN A 327 17.95 -27.45 -1.24
C GLN A 327 19.30 -28.20 -1.24
N LYS A 328 19.70 -28.73 -2.41
CA LYS A 328 20.90 -29.52 -2.55
C LYS A 328 22.19 -28.70 -2.69
N TYR A 329 22.10 -27.53 -3.28
CA TYR A 329 23.22 -26.64 -3.56
C TYR A 329 23.01 -25.30 -2.90
N LYS A 330 24.02 -24.80 -2.19
CA LYS A 330 23.99 -23.45 -1.61
C LYS A 330 24.12 -22.41 -2.71
N VAL A 331 23.09 -21.59 -2.86
CA VAL A 331 23.13 -20.46 -3.80
C VAL A 331 23.70 -19.24 -3.05
N GLU A 332 24.84 -18.74 -3.49
CA GLU A 332 25.44 -17.51 -2.97
C GLU A 332 25.12 -16.35 -3.91
N ILE A 333 24.37 -15.38 -3.41
CA ILE A 333 24.03 -14.16 -4.16
C ILE A 333 25.03 -13.07 -3.78
N ASN A 334 25.75 -12.55 -4.75
CA ASN A 334 26.61 -11.39 -4.55
C ASN A 334 25.74 -10.12 -4.54
N TYR A 335 25.28 -9.73 -3.35
CA TYR A 335 24.42 -8.56 -3.18
C TYR A 335 25.07 -7.25 -3.61
N GLN A 336 26.41 -7.11 -3.47
CA GLN A 336 27.12 -5.91 -3.93
C GLN A 336 27.03 -5.74 -5.45
N THR A 337 27.16 -6.85 -6.19
CA THR A 337 26.99 -6.83 -7.65
C THR A 337 25.55 -6.60 -8.04
N LEU A 338 24.59 -7.15 -7.32
CA LEU A 338 23.17 -6.95 -7.54
C LEU A 338 22.76 -5.47 -7.33
N ASP A 339 23.26 -4.85 -6.27
CA ASP A 339 22.97 -3.44 -5.98
C ASP A 339 23.63 -2.50 -7.00
N ARG A 340 24.84 -2.83 -7.47
CA ARG A 340 25.46 -2.08 -8.60
C ARG A 340 24.63 -2.19 -9.87
N LEU A 341 24.05 -3.35 -10.18
CA LEU A 341 23.19 -3.54 -11.33
C LEU A 341 21.88 -2.78 -11.19
N LYS A 342 21.23 -2.83 -10.01
CA LYS A 342 20.02 -2.05 -9.73
C LYS A 342 20.26 -0.55 -9.91
N ASN A 343 21.37 -0.03 -9.38
CA ASN A 343 21.73 1.38 -9.53
C ASN A 343 22.06 1.76 -10.98
N TYR A 344 22.66 0.85 -11.76
CA TYR A 344 22.98 1.08 -13.17
C TYR A 344 21.72 1.12 -14.06
N PHE A 345 20.74 0.25 -13.78
CA PHE A 345 19.50 0.16 -14.58
C PHE A 345 18.33 0.98 -14.01
N ARG A 346 18.51 1.70 -12.89
CA ARG A 346 17.46 2.51 -12.23
C ARG A 346 16.11 1.79 -12.08
N TRP A 347 16.15 0.56 -11.57
CA TRP A 347 14.94 -0.20 -11.24
C TRP A 347 14.45 0.16 -9.85
#